data_43fd093b37bda2b9f6bbad83e5ed012f
#
_entry.id   43fd093b37bda2b9f6bbad83e5ed012f
#
_cell.length_a   1.000
_cell.length_b   1.000
_cell.length_c   1.000
_cell.angle_alpha   90.00
_cell.angle_beta   90.00
_cell.angle_gamma   90.00
#
_symmetry.space_group_name_H-M   'P 1'
#
loop_
_entity.id
_entity.type
_entity.pdbx_description
1 polymer ?
#
loop_
_entity_poly.entity_id
_entity_poly.type
_entity_poly.pdbx_seq_one_letter_code
_entity_poly.pdbx_strand_id
1 'polypeptide(L)'
;METLATRGHGRVLAVRRPEAVAGLRGALEAWRTVSRMEIAGAIRDWVSYPGCFAAGRLDEGTALLLAALPRIGAGARVLDYGCGTGVVAAAVLSRQPEARLEGIDSDAVALEAARENVPSARFRPGTRLADSGRRDYAAIVSNPPLHQGIAEDRTLLDRLVAEAPSRLAPGGLMQLVVQRRVALERLLGQHFAEVEVVAETSRYRVWRARAAAP
;
A
#
# COMPACT_ATOMS: atom_id res chain seq x y z
N MET A 1 8.49 29.99 16.38
CA MET A 1 9.11 28.80 15.73
C MET A 1 10.62 28.97 15.85
N GLU A 2 11.30 27.99 16.38
CA GLU A 2 12.75 27.99 16.63
C GLU A 2 13.37 26.74 15.99
N THR A 3 14.52 26.89 15.34
CA THR A 3 15.26 25.74 14.80
C THR A 3 16.19 25.20 15.88
N LEU A 4 15.93 23.98 16.35
CA LEU A 4 16.73 23.34 17.41
C LEU A 4 17.98 22.65 16.86
N ALA A 5 17.88 22.07 15.67
CA ALA A 5 19.00 21.38 15.01
C ALA A 5 18.81 21.37 13.51
N THR A 6 19.95 21.30 12.80
CA THR A 6 19.99 21.09 11.34
C THR A 6 21.03 20.01 11.02
N ARG A 7 20.65 19.00 10.20
CA ARG A 7 21.58 17.99 9.71
C ARG A 7 21.24 17.66 8.25
N GLY A 8 22.15 17.96 7.34
CA GLY A 8 21.89 17.83 5.91
C GLY A 8 20.71 18.71 5.49
N HIS A 9 19.71 18.11 4.88
CA HIS A 9 18.44 18.79 4.50
C HIS A 9 17.37 18.73 5.58
N GLY A 10 17.60 18.03 6.68
CA GLY A 10 16.66 17.92 7.80
C GLY A 10 16.81 19.04 8.81
N ARG A 11 15.68 19.54 9.33
CA ARG A 11 15.61 20.51 10.42
C ARG A 11 14.69 20.02 11.51
N VAL A 12 15.11 20.17 12.77
CA VAL A 12 14.25 19.98 13.93
C VAL A 12 13.77 21.35 14.37
N LEU A 13 12.47 21.56 14.38
CA LEU A 13 11.84 22.83 14.74
C LEU A 13 11.07 22.67 16.04
N ALA A 14 11.26 23.62 16.98
CA ALA A 14 10.36 23.80 18.10
C ALA A 14 9.25 24.79 17.70
N VAL A 15 8.02 24.37 17.84
CA VAL A 15 6.85 25.19 17.61
C VAL A 15 6.03 25.24 18.89
N ARG A 16 5.85 26.44 19.43
CA ARG A 16 4.91 26.65 20.55
C ARG A 16 3.55 27.04 19.96
N ARG A 17 2.53 26.34 20.38
CA ARG A 17 1.15 26.71 20.09
C ARG A 17 0.76 27.89 20.97
N PRO A 18 0.30 29.04 20.45
CA PRO A 18 -0.33 30.09 21.24
C PRO A 18 -1.63 29.55 21.86
N GLU A 19 -2.07 30.12 22.98
CA GLU A 19 -3.23 29.66 23.76
C GLU A 19 -4.53 29.64 22.96
N ALA A 20 -4.67 30.54 22.00
CA ALA A 20 -5.82 30.55 21.08
C ALA A 20 -5.35 30.84 19.66
N VAL A 21 -5.67 29.94 18.74
CA VAL A 21 -5.53 30.16 17.28
C VAL A 21 -6.92 30.05 16.67
N ALA A 22 -7.47 31.18 16.24
CA ALA A 22 -8.75 31.23 15.54
C ALA A 22 -8.68 30.37 14.27
N GLY A 23 -9.71 29.54 14.04
CA GLY A 23 -9.79 28.69 12.85
C GLY A 23 -8.91 27.42 12.87
N LEU A 24 -8.27 27.11 14.01
CA LEU A 24 -7.54 25.83 14.14
C LEU A 24 -8.53 24.66 14.14
N ARG A 25 -8.39 23.77 13.18
CA ARG A 25 -9.15 22.52 13.13
C ARG A 25 -8.65 21.58 14.22
N GLY A 26 -9.52 21.20 15.16
CA GLY A 26 -9.14 20.44 16.34
C GLY A 26 -9.19 18.92 16.15
N ALA A 27 -10.19 18.44 15.40
CA ALA A 27 -10.44 16.99 15.20
C ALA A 27 -10.03 16.57 13.78
N LEU A 28 -9.73 15.28 13.60
CA LEU A 28 -9.32 14.69 12.32
C LEU A 28 -10.39 14.91 11.25
N GLU A 29 -11.67 14.75 11.62
CA GLU A 29 -12.83 14.91 10.73
C GLU A 29 -12.88 16.27 10.05
N ALA A 30 -12.41 17.32 10.74
CA ALA A 30 -12.36 18.66 10.17
C ALA A 30 -11.35 18.83 9.01
N TRP A 31 -10.44 17.84 8.84
CA TRP A 31 -9.45 17.80 7.77
C TRP A 31 -9.84 16.81 6.65
N ARG A 32 -10.96 16.15 6.82
CA ARG A 32 -11.49 15.20 5.86
C ARG A 32 -11.76 15.88 4.52
N THR A 33 -11.25 15.30 3.45
CA THR A 33 -11.51 15.72 2.08
C THR A 33 -12.13 14.59 1.30
N VAL A 34 -13.00 14.91 0.34
CA VAL A 34 -13.61 13.95 -0.57
C VAL A 34 -13.27 14.38 -1.99
N SER A 35 -12.70 13.47 -2.75
CA SER A 35 -12.45 13.63 -4.19
C SER A 35 -13.20 12.58 -4.97
N ARG A 36 -13.37 12.80 -6.27
CA ARG A 36 -13.91 11.76 -7.16
C ARG A 36 -12.76 11.01 -7.80
N MET A 37 -12.76 9.68 -7.65
CA MET A 37 -11.70 8.81 -8.18
C MET A 37 -12.32 7.67 -9.00
N GLU A 38 -11.76 7.41 -10.17
CA GLU A 38 -12.11 6.24 -10.96
C GLU A 38 -11.29 5.04 -10.48
N ILE A 39 -11.96 3.99 -9.98
CA ILE A 39 -11.34 2.75 -9.52
C ILE A 39 -12.06 1.58 -10.18
N ALA A 40 -11.32 0.75 -10.91
CA ALA A 40 -11.83 -0.42 -11.61
C ALA A 40 -13.03 -0.12 -12.55
N GLY A 41 -13.02 1.03 -13.22
CA GLY A 41 -14.06 1.46 -14.16
C GLY A 41 -15.28 2.13 -13.51
N ALA A 42 -15.28 2.33 -12.19
CA ALA A 42 -16.37 3.03 -11.49
C ALA A 42 -15.84 4.30 -10.82
N ILE A 43 -16.56 5.42 -11.01
CA ILE A 43 -16.29 6.67 -10.30
C ILE A 43 -16.89 6.57 -8.91
N ARG A 44 -16.07 6.86 -7.88
CA ARG A 44 -16.44 6.80 -6.46
C ARG A 44 -16.03 8.09 -5.76
N ASP A 45 -16.80 8.47 -4.74
CA ASP A 45 -16.34 9.43 -3.76
C ASP A 45 -15.24 8.79 -2.92
N TRP A 46 -14.13 9.49 -2.75
CA TRP A 46 -12.93 8.98 -2.11
C TRP A 46 -12.46 9.88 -1.01
N VAL A 47 -12.49 9.36 0.21
CA VAL A 47 -12.05 10.07 1.41
C VAL A 47 -10.53 10.04 1.50
N SER A 48 -9.95 11.18 1.85
CA SER A 48 -8.53 11.31 2.20
C SER A 48 -8.34 12.41 3.23
N TYR A 49 -7.15 12.42 3.83
CA TYR A 49 -6.71 13.41 4.80
C TYR A 49 -5.37 14.01 4.36
N PRO A 50 -4.99 15.22 4.85
CA PRO A 50 -3.66 15.76 4.58
C PRO A 50 -2.55 14.80 5.02
N GLY A 51 -1.57 14.59 4.15
CA GLY A 51 -0.46 13.66 4.37
C GLY A 51 -0.67 12.25 3.79
N CYS A 52 -1.91 11.84 3.48
CA CYS A 52 -2.14 10.57 2.81
C CYS A 52 -1.48 10.54 1.43
N PHE A 53 -0.91 9.38 1.08
CA PHE A 53 -0.30 9.15 -0.23
C PHE A 53 -1.25 9.50 -1.38
N ALA A 54 -0.70 10.12 -2.44
CA ALA A 54 -1.42 10.56 -3.64
C ALA A 54 -2.54 11.60 -3.41
N ALA A 55 -2.77 12.06 -2.17
CA ALA A 55 -3.71 13.13 -1.83
C ALA A 55 -5.09 13.01 -2.52
N GLY A 56 -5.70 11.82 -2.47
CA GLY A 56 -7.03 11.56 -3.06
C GLY A 56 -7.03 11.43 -4.59
N ARG A 57 -5.88 11.16 -5.21
CA ARG A 57 -5.75 10.87 -6.65
C ARG A 57 -5.25 9.45 -6.87
N LEU A 58 -5.52 8.89 -8.05
CA LEU A 58 -4.94 7.61 -8.43
C LEU A 58 -3.49 7.83 -8.92
N ASP A 59 -2.53 7.25 -8.20
CA ASP A 59 -1.12 7.24 -8.57
C ASP A 59 -0.88 6.36 -9.80
N GLU A 60 0.06 6.75 -10.67
CA GLU A 60 0.38 6.04 -11.91
C GLU A 60 0.84 4.59 -11.68
N GLY A 61 1.68 4.36 -10.67
CA GLY A 61 2.13 3.02 -10.28
C GLY A 61 0.95 2.17 -9.79
N THR A 62 0.11 2.76 -8.94
CA THR A 62 -1.12 2.10 -8.46
C THR A 62 -2.05 1.80 -9.63
N ALA A 63 -2.27 2.73 -10.57
CA ALA A 63 -3.11 2.49 -11.75
C ALA A 63 -2.62 1.30 -12.58
N LEU A 64 -1.30 1.19 -12.80
CA LEU A 64 -0.70 0.06 -13.50
C LEU A 64 -0.90 -1.26 -12.73
N LEU A 65 -0.72 -1.24 -11.41
CA LEU A 65 -0.96 -2.39 -10.54
C LEU A 65 -2.41 -2.86 -10.61
N LEU A 66 -3.37 -1.91 -10.56
CA LEU A 66 -4.80 -2.21 -10.66
C LEU A 66 -5.16 -2.85 -12.02
N ALA A 67 -4.58 -2.35 -13.12
CA ALA A 67 -4.83 -2.93 -14.45
C ALA A 67 -4.39 -4.39 -14.54
N ALA A 68 -3.33 -4.77 -13.80
CA ALA A 68 -2.72 -6.09 -13.80
C ALA A 68 -3.15 -7.00 -12.63
N LEU A 69 -4.16 -6.60 -11.82
CA LEU A 69 -4.57 -7.40 -10.65
C LEU A 69 -4.86 -8.85 -11.03
N PRO A 70 -4.39 -9.82 -10.23
CA PRO A 70 -4.60 -11.23 -10.50
C PRO A 70 -6.07 -11.62 -10.30
N ARG A 71 -6.50 -12.67 -10.98
CA ARG A 71 -7.73 -13.36 -10.62
C ARG A 71 -7.46 -14.25 -9.42
N ILE A 72 -8.31 -14.16 -8.42
CA ILE A 72 -8.20 -14.89 -7.15
C ILE A 72 -9.49 -15.69 -6.97
N GLY A 73 -9.38 -16.89 -6.40
CA GLY A 73 -10.56 -17.74 -6.16
C GLY A 73 -11.58 -17.08 -5.22
N ALA A 74 -12.84 -17.45 -5.37
CA ALA A 74 -13.91 -16.98 -4.50
C ALA A 74 -13.62 -17.30 -3.02
N GLY A 75 -13.89 -16.35 -2.14
CA GLY A 75 -13.64 -16.48 -0.71
C GLY A 75 -12.16 -16.46 -0.29
N ALA A 76 -11.23 -16.35 -1.25
CA ALA A 76 -9.80 -16.33 -0.96
C ALA A 76 -9.37 -15.05 -0.24
N ARG A 77 -8.31 -15.16 0.56
CA ARG A 77 -7.77 -14.02 1.32
C ARG A 77 -6.75 -13.27 0.49
N VAL A 78 -6.84 -11.95 0.56
CA VAL A 78 -5.90 -11.02 -0.08
C VAL A 78 -5.39 -10.05 0.97
N LEU A 79 -4.08 -9.83 0.97
CA LEU A 79 -3.44 -8.80 1.76
C LEU A 79 -3.00 -7.64 0.86
N ASP A 80 -3.42 -6.44 1.19
CA ASP A 80 -2.93 -5.17 0.64
C ASP A 80 -1.86 -4.61 1.60
N TYR A 81 -0.59 -4.72 1.22
CA TYR A 81 0.53 -4.24 2.05
C TYR A 81 0.91 -2.81 1.64
N GLY A 82 0.92 -1.90 2.61
CA GLY A 82 1.01 -0.47 2.35
C GLY A 82 -0.28 0.04 1.72
N CYS A 83 -1.42 -0.31 2.33
CA CYS A 83 -2.75 -0.13 1.71
C CYS A 83 -3.17 1.34 1.56
N GLY A 84 -2.49 2.27 2.24
CA GLY A 84 -2.83 3.69 2.20
C GLY A 84 -4.31 3.92 2.48
N THR A 85 -4.98 4.65 1.61
CA THR A 85 -6.42 4.94 1.71
C THR A 85 -7.33 3.83 1.15
N GLY A 86 -6.77 2.64 0.80
CA GLY A 86 -7.54 1.46 0.42
C GLY A 86 -7.86 1.31 -1.07
N VAL A 87 -7.11 1.98 -1.97
CA VAL A 87 -7.39 1.97 -3.42
C VAL A 87 -7.28 0.56 -4.02
N VAL A 88 -6.21 -0.18 -3.69
CA VAL A 88 -6.03 -1.57 -4.15
C VAL A 88 -7.13 -2.46 -3.60
N ALA A 89 -7.47 -2.30 -2.31
CA ALA A 89 -8.55 -3.01 -1.66
C ALA A 89 -9.89 -2.83 -2.40
N ALA A 90 -10.25 -1.59 -2.72
CA ALA A 90 -11.48 -1.28 -3.45
C ALA A 90 -11.49 -1.92 -4.85
N ALA A 91 -10.37 -1.89 -5.56
CA ALA A 91 -10.25 -2.48 -6.89
C ALA A 91 -10.38 -4.00 -6.88
N VAL A 92 -9.75 -4.67 -5.91
CA VAL A 92 -9.88 -6.13 -5.73
C VAL A 92 -11.33 -6.49 -5.48
N LEU A 93 -11.99 -5.85 -4.51
CA LEU A 93 -13.39 -6.15 -4.16
C LEU A 93 -14.38 -5.79 -5.28
N SER A 94 -14.09 -4.78 -6.10
CA SER A 94 -14.92 -4.48 -7.28
C SER A 94 -14.91 -5.59 -8.32
N ARG A 95 -13.77 -6.27 -8.50
CA ARG A 95 -13.63 -7.36 -9.47
C ARG A 95 -13.97 -8.72 -8.89
N GLN A 96 -13.82 -8.87 -7.59
CA GLN A 96 -13.94 -10.14 -6.87
C GLN A 96 -14.62 -9.88 -5.51
N PRO A 97 -15.97 -9.67 -5.50
CA PRO A 97 -16.70 -9.24 -4.31
C PRO A 97 -16.63 -10.24 -3.14
N GLU A 98 -16.39 -11.51 -3.44
CA GLU A 98 -16.28 -12.57 -2.43
C GLU A 98 -14.88 -12.66 -1.80
N ALA A 99 -13.88 -11.91 -2.29
CA ALA A 99 -12.54 -11.91 -1.72
C ALA A 99 -12.58 -11.38 -0.27
N ARG A 100 -11.79 -12.01 0.60
CA ARG A 100 -11.61 -11.55 1.98
C ARG A 100 -10.37 -10.67 2.05
N LEU A 101 -10.60 -9.37 2.07
CA LEU A 101 -9.51 -8.39 1.99
C LEU A 101 -9.10 -7.88 3.35
N GLU A 102 -7.80 -7.90 3.57
CA GLU A 102 -7.13 -7.28 4.72
C GLU A 102 -6.09 -6.27 4.19
N GLY A 103 -5.95 -5.14 4.86
CA GLY A 103 -4.94 -4.13 4.54
C GLY A 103 -4.10 -3.80 5.77
N ILE A 104 -2.81 -3.57 5.57
CA ILE A 104 -1.91 -3.05 6.61
C ILE A 104 -1.17 -1.83 6.11
N ASP A 105 -1.03 -0.83 6.97
CA ASP A 105 -0.26 0.38 6.72
C ASP A 105 0.33 0.91 8.03
N SER A 106 1.41 1.66 7.95
CA SER A 106 2.00 2.36 9.10
C SER A 106 1.31 3.70 9.40
N ASP A 107 0.60 4.27 8.43
CA ASP A 107 -0.11 5.55 8.55
C ASP A 107 -1.52 5.34 9.11
N ALA A 108 -1.70 5.65 10.39
CA ALA A 108 -2.99 5.55 11.06
C ALA A 108 -4.07 6.44 10.43
N VAL A 109 -3.70 7.61 9.89
CA VAL A 109 -4.63 8.53 9.24
C VAL A 109 -5.11 7.98 7.90
N ALA A 110 -4.20 7.36 7.13
CA ALA A 110 -4.58 6.66 5.91
C ALA A 110 -5.51 5.49 6.20
N LEU A 111 -5.29 4.75 7.30
CA LEU A 111 -6.17 3.66 7.72
C LEU A 111 -7.58 4.11 8.09
N GLU A 112 -7.75 5.30 8.68
CA GLU A 112 -9.09 5.87 8.90
C GLU A 112 -9.82 6.11 7.57
N ALA A 113 -9.13 6.73 6.60
CA ALA A 113 -9.69 6.89 5.26
C ALA A 113 -10.01 5.55 4.59
N ALA A 114 -9.13 4.55 4.72
CA ALA A 114 -9.35 3.22 4.15
C ALA A 114 -10.61 2.54 4.70
N ARG A 115 -10.87 2.66 6.01
CA ARG A 115 -12.09 2.12 6.65
C ARG A 115 -13.36 2.77 6.13
N GLU A 116 -13.34 4.08 5.89
CA GLU A 116 -14.46 4.79 5.28
C GLU A 116 -14.65 4.39 3.81
N ASN A 117 -13.56 4.31 3.05
CA ASN A 117 -13.60 4.01 1.62
C ASN A 117 -14.00 2.57 1.31
N VAL A 118 -13.60 1.63 2.15
CA VAL A 118 -13.80 0.18 1.92
C VAL A 118 -14.25 -0.51 3.22
N PRO A 119 -15.47 -0.25 3.69
CA PRO A 119 -15.96 -0.77 4.98
C PRO A 119 -16.08 -2.30 5.04
N SER A 120 -16.09 -2.98 3.89
CA SER A 120 -16.11 -4.44 3.80
C SER A 120 -14.74 -5.10 3.98
N ALA A 121 -13.64 -4.33 3.98
CA ALA A 121 -12.28 -4.81 4.23
C ALA A 121 -11.88 -4.60 5.69
N ARG A 122 -10.80 -5.29 6.10
CA ARG A 122 -10.23 -5.14 7.44
C ARG A 122 -8.90 -4.44 7.37
N PHE A 123 -8.77 -3.31 8.06
CA PHE A 123 -7.54 -2.51 8.08
C PHE A 123 -6.94 -2.44 9.48
N ARG A 124 -5.62 -2.63 9.57
CA ARG A 124 -4.88 -2.57 10.83
C ARG A 124 -3.53 -1.89 10.67
N PRO A 125 -2.99 -1.27 11.72
CA PRO A 125 -1.65 -0.73 11.69
C PRO A 125 -0.61 -1.86 11.61
N GLY A 126 0.46 -1.62 10.82
CA GLY A 126 1.56 -2.56 10.68
C GLY A 126 2.62 -2.04 9.72
N THR A 127 3.87 -2.48 9.96
CA THR A 127 5.04 -2.14 9.14
C THR A 127 5.68 -3.35 8.48
N ARG A 128 5.21 -4.57 8.86
CA ARG A 128 5.73 -5.86 8.37
C ARG A 128 4.57 -6.77 7.97
N LEU A 129 4.82 -7.70 7.07
CA LEU A 129 3.83 -8.72 6.71
C LEU A 129 3.40 -9.56 7.92
N ALA A 130 4.29 -9.73 8.90
CA ALA A 130 3.99 -10.42 10.15
C ALA A 130 2.83 -9.79 10.93
N ASP A 131 2.65 -8.47 10.83
CA ASP A 131 1.62 -7.72 11.54
C ASP A 131 0.19 -8.04 11.04
N SER A 132 0.07 -8.66 9.86
CA SER A 132 -1.21 -9.14 9.34
C SER A 132 -1.83 -10.25 10.21
N GLY A 133 -1.00 -10.99 10.97
CA GLY A 133 -1.43 -12.05 11.87
C GLY A 133 -1.84 -13.36 11.19
N ARG A 134 -1.73 -13.47 9.85
CA ARG A 134 -2.15 -14.65 9.08
C ARG A 134 -1.03 -15.20 8.20
N ARG A 135 -1.26 -16.44 7.68
CA ARG A 135 -0.32 -17.18 6.84
C ARG A 135 -1.03 -17.95 5.70
N ASP A 136 -2.20 -17.50 5.28
CA ASP A 136 -3.06 -18.19 4.32
C ASP A 136 -3.57 -17.27 3.20
N TYR A 137 -2.76 -16.28 2.82
CA TYR A 137 -3.12 -15.38 1.74
C TYR A 137 -2.93 -16.04 0.37
N ALA A 138 -3.98 -16.04 -0.45
CA ALA A 138 -3.89 -16.43 -1.85
C ALA A 138 -3.11 -15.39 -2.67
N ALA A 139 -3.16 -14.13 -2.25
CA ALA A 139 -2.35 -13.08 -2.83
C ALA A 139 -1.94 -12.02 -1.79
N ILE A 140 -0.72 -11.51 -1.95
CA ILE A 140 -0.21 -10.29 -1.33
C ILE A 140 0.00 -9.28 -2.45
N VAL A 141 -0.69 -8.14 -2.38
CA VAL A 141 -0.60 -7.06 -3.38
C VAL A 141 0.01 -5.84 -2.70
N SER A 142 0.87 -5.10 -3.41
CA SER A 142 1.52 -3.92 -2.81
C SER A 142 1.93 -2.88 -3.85
N ASN A 143 1.72 -1.61 -3.52
CA ASN A 143 2.52 -0.50 -4.01
C ASN A 143 3.38 -0.01 -2.83
N PRO A 144 4.57 -0.58 -2.62
CA PRO A 144 5.34 -0.33 -1.41
C PRO A 144 5.84 1.12 -1.33
N PRO A 145 5.94 1.72 -0.12
CA PRO A 145 6.38 3.10 0.07
C PRO A 145 7.90 3.24 -0.16
N LEU A 146 8.31 3.40 -1.42
CA LEU A 146 9.71 3.53 -1.83
C LEU A 146 10.10 5.01 -2.05
N HIS A 147 10.15 5.79 -0.97
CA HIS A 147 10.40 7.23 -1.04
C HIS A 147 11.35 7.74 0.05
N GLN A 148 11.93 6.85 0.85
CA GLN A 148 12.76 7.21 2.00
C GLN A 148 14.26 7.29 1.69
N GLY A 149 14.68 6.86 0.51
CA GLY A 149 16.07 6.79 0.09
C GLY A 149 16.45 5.39 -0.43
N ILE A 150 17.55 5.31 -1.20
CA ILE A 150 17.89 4.04 -1.90
C ILE A 150 18.18 2.89 -0.93
N ALA A 151 18.81 3.17 0.22
CA ALA A 151 19.18 2.13 1.19
C ALA A 151 17.98 1.64 1.99
N GLU A 152 17.15 2.56 2.47
CA GLU A 152 15.93 2.25 3.24
C GLU A 152 14.89 1.54 2.36
N ASP A 153 14.70 2.01 1.12
CA ASP A 153 13.81 1.39 0.15
C ASP A 153 14.24 -0.04 -0.16
N ARG A 154 15.56 -0.29 -0.30
CA ARG A 154 16.09 -1.62 -0.53
C ARG A 154 15.86 -2.54 0.66
N THR A 155 16.15 -2.10 1.88
CA THR A 155 15.92 -2.86 3.11
C THR A 155 14.45 -3.24 3.28
N LEU A 156 13.53 -2.33 2.93
CA LEU A 156 12.09 -2.60 2.96
C LEU A 156 11.72 -3.70 1.96
N LEU A 157 12.20 -3.59 0.72
CA LEU A 157 11.93 -4.58 -0.33
C LEU A 157 12.52 -5.96 0.01
N ASP A 158 13.77 -6.01 0.47
CA ASP A 158 14.43 -7.26 0.86
C ASP A 158 13.61 -7.98 1.95
N ARG A 159 13.18 -7.25 2.97
CA ARG A 159 12.34 -7.80 4.05
C ARG A 159 10.96 -8.21 3.55
N LEU A 160 10.29 -7.37 2.77
CA LEU A 160 8.94 -7.63 2.25
C LEU A 160 8.93 -8.91 1.41
N VAL A 161 9.90 -9.05 0.50
CA VAL A 161 10.03 -10.22 -0.39
C VAL A 161 10.40 -11.48 0.38
N ALA A 162 11.32 -11.39 1.34
CA ALA A 162 11.74 -12.54 2.16
C ALA A 162 10.62 -13.05 3.11
N GLU A 163 9.77 -12.16 3.64
CA GLU A 163 8.67 -12.53 4.53
C GLU A 163 7.46 -13.11 3.77
N ALA A 164 7.25 -12.72 2.52
CA ALA A 164 6.03 -13.01 1.77
C ALA A 164 5.72 -14.52 1.62
N PRO A 165 6.67 -15.42 1.28
CA PRO A 165 6.37 -16.85 1.15
C PRO A 165 5.77 -17.47 2.41
N SER A 166 6.23 -17.02 3.59
CA SER A 166 5.73 -17.51 4.89
C SER A 166 4.31 -17.05 5.22
N ARG A 167 3.76 -16.12 4.46
CA ARG A 167 2.40 -15.55 4.62
C ARG A 167 1.43 -16.02 3.55
N LEU A 168 1.95 -16.54 2.45
CA LEU A 168 1.14 -17.05 1.35
C LEU A 168 0.62 -18.46 1.64
N ALA A 169 -0.55 -18.76 1.11
CA ALA A 169 -1.03 -20.12 0.97
C ALA A 169 -0.16 -20.87 -0.06
N PRO A 170 -0.14 -22.20 -0.07
CA PRO A 170 0.51 -22.98 -1.12
C PRO A 170 0.05 -22.55 -2.53
N GLY A 171 1.00 -22.27 -3.42
CA GLY A 171 0.71 -21.71 -4.75
C GLY A 171 0.21 -20.28 -4.78
N GLY A 172 0.17 -19.61 -3.63
CA GLY A 172 -0.20 -18.19 -3.51
C GLY A 172 0.83 -17.29 -4.20
N LEU A 173 0.45 -16.06 -4.48
CA LEU A 173 1.28 -15.12 -5.21
C LEU A 173 1.51 -13.81 -4.46
N MET A 174 2.64 -13.18 -4.74
CA MET A 174 2.92 -11.80 -4.43
C MET A 174 2.90 -10.98 -5.72
N GLN A 175 2.24 -9.83 -5.72
CA GLN A 175 2.27 -8.89 -6.83
C GLN A 175 2.55 -7.50 -6.34
N LEU A 176 3.56 -6.84 -6.92
CA LEU A 176 3.95 -5.50 -6.50
C LEU A 176 4.35 -4.64 -7.68
N VAL A 177 4.09 -3.33 -7.55
CA VAL A 177 4.56 -2.33 -8.49
C VAL A 177 5.75 -1.58 -7.90
N VAL A 178 6.77 -1.38 -8.72
CA VAL A 178 7.94 -0.55 -8.37
C VAL A 178 8.34 0.31 -9.57
N GLN A 179 9.15 1.32 -9.31
CA GLN A 179 9.78 2.06 -10.40
C GLN A 179 10.61 1.11 -11.28
N ARG A 180 10.57 1.27 -12.60
CA ARG A 180 11.24 0.39 -13.57
C ARG A 180 12.73 0.23 -13.33
N ARG A 181 13.41 1.23 -12.76
CA ARG A 181 14.84 1.18 -12.39
C ARG A 181 15.14 0.21 -11.24
N VAL A 182 14.12 -0.22 -10.48
CA VAL A 182 14.29 -1.15 -9.38
C VAL A 182 14.29 -2.57 -9.92
N ALA A 183 15.45 -3.20 -9.96
CA ALA A 183 15.60 -4.58 -10.42
C ALA A 183 15.24 -5.56 -9.29
N LEU A 184 14.10 -6.24 -9.42
CA LEU A 184 13.61 -7.21 -8.42
C LEU A 184 13.76 -8.67 -8.85
N GLU A 185 14.08 -8.94 -10.10
CA GLU A 185 14.13 -10.31 -10.63
C GLU A 185 14.96 -11.26 -9.77
N ARG A 186 16.20 -10.86 -9.48
CA ARG A 186 17.11 -11.64 -8.63
C ARG A 186 16.58 -11.83 -7.21
N LEU A 187 16.05 -10.75 -6.60
CA LEU A 187 15.54 -10.80 -5.24
C LEU A 187 14.31 -11.72 -5.14
N LEU A 188 13.36 -11.57 -6.06
CA LEU A 188 12.17 -12.42 -6.12
C LEU A 188 12.54 -13.89 -6.40
N GLY A 189 13.47 -14.14 -7.33
CA GLY A 189 13.93 -15.50 -7.67
C GLY A 189 14.64 -16.24 -6.54
N GLN A 190 15.10 -15.55 -5.50
CA GLN A 190 15.65 -16.17 -4.29
C GLN A 190 14.57 -16.76 -3.37
N HIS A 191 13.33 -16.30 -3.49
CA HIS A 191 12.26 -16.61 -2.54
C HIS A 191 11.01 -17.24 -3.17
N PHE A 192 10.88 -17.18 -4.50
CA PHE A 192 9.71 -17.65 -5.23
C PHE A 192 10.10 -18.61 -6.35
N ALA A 193 9.22 -19.55 -6.66
CA ALA A 193 9.43 -20.54 -7.71
C ALA A 193 9.28 -19.96 -9.12
N GLU A 194 8.37 -19.01 -9.29
CA GLU A 194 8.09 -18.36 -10.57
C GLU A 194 8.11 -16.86 -10.40
N VAL A 195 8.72 -16.13 -11.33
CA VAL A 195 8.80 -14.67 -11.34
C VAL A 195 8.53 -14.17 -12.74
N GLU A 196 7.60 -13.25 -12.88
CA GLU A 196 7.24 -12.66 -14.18
C GLU A 196 6.97 -11.16 -14.07
N VAL A 197 7.15 -10.42 -15.15
CA VAL A 197 6.65 -9.06 -15.33
C VAL A 197 5.30 -9.14 -16.02
N VAL A 198 4.24 -8.71 -15.33
CA VAL A 198 2.86 -8.79 -15.84
C VAL A 198 2.36 -7.50 -16.47
N ALA A 199 3.00 -6.38 -16.17
CA ALA A 199 2.73 -5.08 -16.81
C ALA A 199 3.94 -4.15 -16.66
N GLU A 200 4.14 -3.28 -17.64
CA GLU A 200 5.23 -2.33 -17.63
C GLU A 200 4.86 -1.04 -18.37
N THR A 201 5.37 0.09 -17.89
CA THR A 201 5.40 1.39 -18.56
C THR A 201 6.84 1.90 -18.64
N SER A 202 7.07 3.09 -19.18
CA SER A 202 8.39 3.73 -19.14
C SER A 202 8.90 4.01 -17.73
N ARG A 203 7.99 4.14 -16.73
CA ARG A 203 8.31 4.55 -15.36
C ARG A 203 8.16 3.45 -14.32
N TYR A 204 7.22 2.52 -14.52
CA TYR A 204 6.83 1.50 -13.55
C TYR A 204 6.81 0.11 -14.15
N ARG A 205 6.97 -0.89 -13.28
CA ARG A 205 6.90 -2.31 -13.60
C ARG A 205 6.13 -3.03 -12.51
N VAL A 206 5.21 -3.91 -12.92
CA VAL A 206 4.48 -4.81 -12.02
C VAL A 206 5.11 -6.19 -12.11
N TRP A 207 5.62 -6.63 -10.99
CA TRP A 207 6.16 -7.98 -10.80
C TRP A 207 5.10 -8.88 -10.18
N ARG A 208 5.05 -10.11 -10.64
CA ARG A 208 4.31 -11.20 -10.00
C ARG A 208 5.28 -12.32 -9.69
N ALA A 209 5.19 -12.85 -8.47
CA ALA A 209 5.99 -13.97 -8.00
C ALA A 209 5.09 -15.01 -7.33
N ARG A 210 5.26 -16.29 -7.63
CA ARG A 210 4.47 -17.39 -7.07
C ARG A 210 5.29 -18.21 -6.10
N ALA A 211 4.69 -18.50 -4.94
CA ALA A 211 5.26 -19.48 -4.02
C ALA A 211 5.22 -20.86 -4.64
N ALA A 212 6.16 -21.73 -4.26
CA ALA A 212 6.11 -23.12 -4.67
C ALA A 212 4.76 -23.76 -4.28
N ALA A 213 4.21 -24.56 -5.18
CA ALA A 213 3.15 -25.49 -4.81
C ALA A 213 3.77 -26.62 -3.96
N PRO A 214 2.99 -27.27 -3.08
CA PRO A 214 3.47 -28.39 -2.27
C PRO A 214 3.86 -29.58 -3.14
#